data_382f4f665397d1cec485a3da81b4e430
#
_entry.id   382f4f665397d1cec485a3da81b4e430
#
_cell.length_a   1.000
_cell.length_b   1.000
_cell.length_c   1.000
_cell.angle_alpha   90.00
_cell.angle_beta   90.00
_cell.angle_gamma   90.00
#
_symmetry.space_group_name_H-M   'P 1'
#
loop_
_entity.id
_entity.type
_entity.pdbx_description
1 polymer ?
#
loop_
_entity_poly.entity_id
_entity_poly.type
_entity_poly.pdbx_seq_one_letter_code
_entity_poly.pdbx_strand_id
1 'polypeptide(L)'
;KSELLSKKLKQKGISHEVLNAKNHQREASIVAQAGKPGSVTVSTNMAGRGTDIVLGGNPEGLGISPEEWNTHHKDVIENGGLHIIGTERHEARRIDNQLRGRSGRQGDLGNSRFYVSLDDDLMRRFGGDKIQAIMNWAGLEEDAPLENKMVSRSIEGAQVKVEAFHFDTRKHLVEYDDVINTHRTVIYGE
;
A
#
# COMPACT_ATOMS: atom_id res chain seq x y z
N LYS A 1 7.47 -1.63 10.43
CA LYS A 1 6.05 -2.04 10.53
C LYS A 1 5.87 -3.51 10.11
N SER A 2 6.36 -3.99 8.95
CA SER A 2 6.16 -5.37 8.47
C SER A 2 6.66 -6.45 9.46
N GLU A 3 7.84 -6.29 10.05
CA GLU A 3 8.39 -7.24 11.04
C GLU A 3 7.54 -7.29 12.33
N LEU A 4 7.05 -6.13 12.79
CA LEU A 4 6.16 -6.06 13.96
C LEU A 4 4.82 -6.76 13.68
N LEU A 5 4.23 -6.52 12.51
CA LEU A 5 2.99 -7.17 12.09
C LEU A 5 3.19 -8.70 11.98
N SER A 6 4.27 -9.14 11.35
CA SER A 6 4.63 -10.56 11.27
C SER A 6 4.77 -11.20 12.67
N LYS A 7 5.44 -10.51 13.61
CA LYS A 7 5.54 -11.01 14.99
C LYS A 7 4.16 -11.16 15.64
N LYS A 8 3.27 -10.17 15.48
CA LYS A 8 1.91 -10.22 16.03
C LYS A 8 1.06 -11.33 15.41
N LEU A 9 1.17 -11.55 14.09
CA LEU A 9 0.47 -12.64 13.40
C LEU A 9 0.95 -14.01 13.90
N LYS A 10 2.27 -14.20 14.07
CA LYS A 10 2.84 -15.41 14.65
C LYS A 10 2.33 -15.66 16.08
N GLN A 11 2.27 -14.64 16.92
CA GLN A 11 1.73 -14.74 18.28
C GLN A 11 0.26 -15.18 18.30
N LYS A 12 -0.51 -14.82 17.25
CA LYS A 12 -1.91 -15.23 17.10
C LYS A 12 -2.08 -16.55 16.34
N GLY A 13 -1.01 -17.25 16.00
CA GLY A 13 -1.05 -18.51 15.26
C GLY A 13 -1.48 -18.39 13.80
N ILE A 14 -1.43 -17.16 13.23
CA ILE A 14 -1.80 -16.92 11.84
C ILE A 14 -0.59 -17.18 10.94
N SER A 15 -0.69 -18.23 10.09
CA SER A 15 0.32 -18.52 9.07
C SER A 15 0.36 -17.40 8.05
N HIS A 16 1.56 -16.93 7.70
CA HIS A 16 1.74 -15.86 6.73
C HIS A 16 3.14 -15.88 6.11
N GLU A 17 3.25 -15.33 4.91
CA GLU A 17 4.52 -15.07 4.24
C GLU A 17 4.89 -13.58 4.31
N VAL A 18 6.19 -13.29 4.33
CA VAL A 18 6.70 -11.90 4.39
C VAL A 18 7.48 -11.61 3.13
N LEU A 19 6.97 -10.63 2.37
CA LEU A 19 7.58 -10.15 1.14
C LEU A 19 8.23 -8.78 1.40
N ASN A 20 9.55 -8.75 1.46
CA ASN A 20 10.34 -7.54 1.67
C ASN A 20 11.64 -7.61 0.88
N ALA A 21 12.39 -6.50 0.83
CA ALA A 21 13.65 -6.40 0.11
C ALA A 21 14.74 -7.41 0.53
N LYS A 22 14.60 -8.04 1.71
CA LYS A 22 15.54 -9.05 2.21
C LYS A 22 15.29 -10.45 1.61
N ASN A 23 14.12 -10.69 1.03
CA ASN A 23 13.65 -12.02 0.60
C ASN A 23 13.45 -12.13 -0.92
N HIS A 24 14.23 -11.41 -1.73
CA HIS A 24 14.10 -11.39 -3.19
C HIS A 24 14.14 -12.77 -3.84
N GLN A 25 14.96 -13.70 -3.33
CA GLN A 25 15.08 -15.05 -3.90
C GLN A 25 13.78 -15.88 -3.79
N ARG A 26 12.91 -15.55 -2.83
CA ARG A 26 11.63 -16.23 -2.61
C ARG A 26 10.42 -15.45 -3.13
N GLU A 27 10.66 -14.27 -3.71
CA GLU A 27 9.58 -13.37 -4.13
C GLU A 27 8.60 -14.04 -5.08
N ALA A 28 9.09 -14.71 -6.13
CA ALA A 28 8.26 -15.38 -7.12
C ALA A 28 7.38 -16.47 -6.47
N SER A 29 7.95 -17.27 -5.57
CA SER A 29 7.22 -18.34 -4.88
C SER A 29 6.17 -17.78 -3.90
N ILE A 30 6.46 -16.69 -3.20
CA ILE A 30 5.51 -16.02 -2.30
C ILE A 30 4.36 -15.41 -3.09
N VAL A 31 4.66 -14.74 -4.21
CA VAL A 31 3.64 -14.14 -5.07
C VAL A 31 2.75 -15.21 -5.70
N ALA A 32 3.32 -16.34 -6.13
CA ALA A 32 2.55 -17.46 -6.67
C ALA A 32 1.53 -18.03 -5.68
N GLN A 33 1.80 -17.95 -4.38
CA GLN A 33 0.92 -18.42 -3.31
C GLN A 33 -0.06 -17.37 -2.80
N ALA A 34 0.20 -16.08 -3.04
CA ALA A 34 -0.52 -14.99 -2.40
C ALA A 34 -2.03 -14.97 -2.70
N GLY A 35 -2.45 -15.53 -3.82
CA GLY A 35 -3.85 -15.65 -4.22
C GLY A 35 -4.57 -16.91 -3.75
N LYS A 36 -3.91 -17.84 -3.06
CA LYS A 36 -4.54 -19.08 -2.57
C LYS A 36 -5.57 -18.81 -1.47
N PRO A 37 -6.60 -19.67 -1.32
CA PRO A 37 -7.54 -19.58 -0.20
C PRO A 37 -6.79 -19.56 1.14
N GLY A 38 -7.18 -18.65 2.03
CA GLY A 38 -6.60 -18.52 3.37
C GLY A 38 -5.16 -18.03 3.44
N SER A 39 -4.53 -17.69 2.32
CA SER A 39 -3.17 -17.15 2.31
C SER A 39 -3.12 -15.73 2.87
N VAL A 40 -2.13 -15.47 3.71
CA VAL A 40 -1.83 -14.13 4.25
C VAL A 40 -0.42 -13.74 3.83
N THR A 41 -0.28 -12.62 3.13
CA THR A 41 1.02 -12.09 2.71
C THR A 41 1.23 -10.70 3.28
N VAL A 42 2.28 -10.53 4.07
CA VAL A 42 2.72 -9.22 4.59
C VAL A 42 3.77 -8.66 3.64
N SER A 43 3.44 -7.58 2.94
CA SER A 43 4.32 -6.98 1.94
C SER A 43 4.71 -5.55 2.32
N THR A 44 5.93 -5.15 1.98
CA THR A 44 6.29 -3.73 1.94
C THR A 44 5.79 -3.11 0.64
N ASN A 45 5.59 -1.80 0.63
CA ASN A 45 4.97 -1.07 -0.49
C ASN A 45 5.64 -1.30 -1.85
N MET A 46 6.94 -1.52 -1.87
CA MET A 46 7.74 -1.72 -3.10
C MET A 46 7.81 -3.18 -3.56
N ALA A 47 7.63 -4.13 -2.65
CA ALA A 47 7.75 -5.55 -2.95
C ALA A 47 6.53 -6.06 -3.75
N GLY A 48 6.78 -6.89 -4.74
CA GLY A 48 5.75 -7.40 -5.66
C GLY A 48 5.19 -6.35 -6.64
N ARG A 49 5.86 -5.21 -6.82
CA ARG A 49 5.46 -4.21 -7.81
C ARG A 49 5.61 -4.76 -9.23
N GLY A 50 4.55 -4.60 -10.04
CA GLY A 50 4.55 -5.11 -11.43
C GLY A 50 4.17 -6.59 -11.55
N THR A 51 3.98 -7.30 -10.44
CA THR A 51 3.47 -8.68 -10.46
C THR A 51 1.96 -8.71 -10.30
N ASP A 52 1.31 -9.65 -10.95
CA ASP A 52 -0.11 -9.92 -10.78
C ASP A 52 -0.33 -11.02 -9.74
N ILE A 53 -1.42 -10.88 -8.95
CA ILE A 53 -1.83 -11.89 -7.97
C ILE A 53 -2.98 -12.65 -8.59
N VAL A 54 -2.71 -13.90 -8.97
CA VAL A 54 -3.69 -14.79 -9.57
C VAL A 54 -4.57 -15.38 -8.46
N LEU A 55 -5.88 -15.14 -8.52
CA LEU A 55 -6.84 -15.71 -7.55
C LEU A 55 -6.87 -17.23 -7.69
N GLY A 56 -6.79 -17.94 -6.57
CA GLY A 56 -6.57 -19.38 -6.53
C GLY A 56 -5.09 -19.79 -6.47
N GLY A 57 -4.18 -18.82 -6.64
CA GLY A 57 -2.74 -19.02 -6.76
C GLY A 57 -2.29 -19.22 -8.22
N ASN A 58 -1.01 -19.02 -8.50
CA ASN A 58 -0.46 -19.24 -9.84
C ASN A 58 -0.24 -20.76 -10.06
N PRO A 59 -0.99 -21.42 -10.97
CA PRO A 59 -0.91 -22.86 -11.15
C PRO A 59 0.47 -23.35 -11.61
N GLU A 60 1.16 -22.59 -12.48
CA GLU A 60 2.52 -22.95 -12.94
C GLU A 60 3.53 -22.84 -11.81
N GLY A 61 3.46 -21.77 -11.02
CA GLY A 61 4.37 -21.55 -9.89
C GLY A 61 4.13 -22.48 -8.71
N LEU A 62 2.94 -23.09 -8.62
CA LEU A 62 2.55 -24.02 -7.56
C LEU A 62 2.62 -25.48 -7.99
N GLY A 63 2.66 -25.76 -9.29
CA GLY A 63 2.64 -27.13 -9.82
C GLY A 63 1.32 -27.87 -9.52
N ILE A 64 0.19 -27.16 -9.45
CA ILE A 64 -1.14 -27.72 -9.19
C ILE A 64 -1.89 -28.01 -10.49
N SER A 65 -2.84 -28.98 -10.43
CA SER A 65 -3.65 -29.31 -11.61
C SER A 65 -4.67 -28.21 -11.94
N PRO A 66 -5.15 -28.15 -13.19
CA PRO A 66 -6.22 -27.21 -13.56
C PRO A 66 -7.51 -27.38 -12.73
N GLU A 67 -7.84 -28.61 -12.35
CA GLU A 67 -9.02 -28.92 -11.54
C GLU A 67 -8.85 -28.38 -10.10
N GLU A 68 -7.67 -28.56 -9.52
CA GLU A 68 -7.34 -28.04 -8.19
C GLU A 68 -7.33 -26.51 -8.20
N TRP A 69 -6.74 -25.91 -9.23
CA TRP A 69 -6.76 -24.46 -9.39
C TRP A 69 -8.19 -23.91 -9.51
N ASN A 70 -9.06 -24.55 -10.33
CA ASN A 70 -10.46 -24.13 -10.46
C ASN A 70 -11.19 -24.16 -9.11
N THR A 71 -10.91 -25.16 -8.29
CA THR A 71 -11.50 -25.29 -6.94
C THR A 71 -11.02 -24.13 -6.05
N HIS A 72 -9.73 -23.87 -6.01
CA HIS A 72 -9.15 -22.76 -5.24
C HIS A 72 -9.68 -21.41 -5.73
N HIS A 73 -9.73 -21.20 -7.04
CA HIS A 73 -10.22 -19.96 -7.64
C HIS A 73 -11.67 -19.68 -7.26
N LYS A 74 -12.54 -20.70 -7.39
CA LYS A 74 -13.94 -20.60 -7.02
C LYS A 74 -14.12 -20.28 -5.54
N ASP A 75 -13.39 -20.94 -4.65
CA ASP A 75 -13.43 -20.69 -3.21
C ASP A 75 -13.03 -19.24 -2.89
N VAL A 76 -11.96 -18.72 -3.50
CA VAL A 76 -11.53 -17.32 -3.31
C VAL A 76 -12.59 -16.34 -3.81
N ILE A 77 -13.21 -16.57 -4.96
CA ILE A 77 -14.26 -15.70 -5.51
C ILE A 77 -15.50 -15.72 -4.62
N GLU A 78 -15.96 -16.90 -4.16
CA GLU A 78 -17.09 -17.02 -3.26
C GLU A 78 -16.88 -16.31 -1.92
N ASN A 79 -15.62 -16.21 -1.47
CA ASN A 79 -15.21 -15.46 -0.27
C ASN A 79 -14.97 -13.96 -0.52
N GLY A 80 -15.25 -13.45 -1.73
CA GLY A 80 -15.17 -12.02 -2.07
C GLY A 80 -13.84 -11.56 -2.68
N GLY A 81 -13.00 -12.50 -3.12
CA GLY A 81 -11.75 -12.23 -3.82
C GLY A 81 -10.60 -11.75 -2.93
N LEU A 82 -9.65 -11.05 -3.51
CA LEU A 82 -8.48 -10.56 -2.78
C LEU A 82 -8.83 -9.38 -1.87
N HIS A 83 -8.53 -9.51 -0.57
CA HIS A 83 -8.69 -8.44 0.41
C HIS A 83 -7.35 -7.75 0.70
N ILE A 84 -7.25 -6.47 0.37
CA ILE A 84 -6.05 -5.65 0.61
C ILE A 84 -6.19 -4.86 1.89
N ILE A 85 -5.22 -5.01 2.79
CA ILE A 85 -5.13 -4.23 4.03
C ILE A 85 -3.93 -3.28 3.94
N GLY A 86 -4.20 -1.97 3.91
CA GLY A 86 -3.18 -0.95 4.06
C GLY A 86 -3.03 -0.56 5.54
N THR A 87 -1.82 -0.63 6.09
CA THR A 87 -1.54 -0.28 7.50
C THR A 87 -1.08 1.16 7.68
N GLU A 88 -1.07 1.94 6.62
CA GLU A 88 -0.80 3.38 6.58
C GLU A 88 -1.22 3.94 5.22
N ARG A 89 -1.32 5.26 5.12
CA ARG A 89 -1.48 5.96 3.83
C ARG A 89 -0.12 6.45 3.36
N HIS A 90 0.11 6.36 2.07
CA HIS A 90 1.30 6.93 1.46
C HIS A 90 1.13 8.44 1.27
N GLU A 91 2.25 9.18 1.19
CA GLU A 91 2.22 10.63 0.88
C GLU A 91 1.61 10.93 -0.49
N ALA A 92 1.78 10.04 -1.46
CA ALA A 92 1.20 10.18 -2.80
C ALA A 92 -0.01 9.25 -2.97
N ARG A 93 -1.18 9.83 -3.29
CA ARG A 93 -2.44 9.10 -3.54
C ARG A 93 -2.32 8.02 -4.62
N ARG A 94 -1.48 8.27 -5.64
CA ARG A 94 -1.22 7.28 -6.71
C ARG A 94 -0.68 5.95 -6.18
N ILE A 95 0.11 5.98 -5.11
CA ILE A 95 0.67 4.77 -4.50
C ILE A 95 -0.41 3.99 -3.75
N ASP A 96 -1.29 4.68 -3.02
CA ASP A 96 -2.45 4.06 -2.39
C ASP A 96 -3.38 3.42 -3.44
N ASN A 97 -3.59 4.11 -4.57
CA ASN A 97 -4.40 3.59 -5.66
C ASN A 97 -3.73 2.37 -6.34
N GLN A 98 -2.41 2.34 -6.47
CA GLN A 98 -1.68 1.15 -6.92
C GLN A 98 -1.85 -0.04 -5.97
N LEU A 99 -1.91 0.22 -4.66
CA LEU A 99 -2.20 -0.82 -3.68
C LEU A 99 -3.64 -1.32 -3.80
N ARG A 100 -4.63 -0.41 -3.86
CA ARG A 100 -6.04 -0.77 -4.08
C ARG A 100 -6.24 -1.55 -5.37
N GLY A 101 -5.58 -1.13 -6.45
CA GLY A 101 -5.66 -1.77 -7.76
C GLY A 101 -4.96 -3.13 -7.87
N ARG A 102 -4.47 -3.69 -6.77
CA ARG A 102 -4.06 -5.10 -6.71
C ARG A 102 -5.24 -6.04 -6.53
N SER A 103 -6.34 -5.55 -5.96
CA SER A 103 -7.63 -6.26 -5.91
C SER A 103 -8.54 -5.82 -7.07
N GLY A 104 -9.52 -6.63 -7.43
CA GLY A 104 -10.50 -6.33 -8.46
C GLY A 104 -9.92 -6.25 -9.88
N ARG A 105 -8.85 -6.95 -10.19
CA ARG A 105 -8.26 -6.99 -11.53
C ARG A 105 -9.08 -7.86 -12.47
N GLN A 106 -9.10 -7.48 -13.75
CA GLN A 106 -9.77 -8.24 -14.82
C GLN A 106 -11.27 -8.52 -14.57
N GLY A 107 -11.91 -7.74 -13.70
CA GLY A 107 -13.31 -7.94 -13.32
C GLY A 107 -13.54 -8.85 -12.12
N ASP A 108 -12.48 -9.38 -11.52
CA ASP A 108 -12.57 -10.18 -10.31
C ASP A 108 -13.07 -9.37 -9.11
N LEU A 109 -13.70 -10.07 -8.17
CA LEU A 109 -14.08 -9.49 -6.89
C LEU A 109 -12.84 -9.15 -6.05
N GLY A 110 -12.97 -8.11 -5.23
CA GLY A 110 -11.91 -7.75 -4.30
C GLY A 110 -12.26 -6.55 -3.44
N ASN A 111 -11.59 -6.45 -2.31
CA ASN A 111 -11.80 -5.40 -1.33
C ASN A 111 -10.49 -4.74 -0.92
N SER A 112 -10.57 -3.48 -0.49
CA SER A 112 -9.42 -2.82 0.13
C SER A 112 -9.84 -1.99 1.32
N ARG A 113 -9.08 -2.08 2.41
CA ARG A 113 -9.30 -1.30 3.63
C ARG A 113 -7.98 -0.74 4.15
N PHE A 114 -8.00 0.54 4.57
CA PHE A 114 -6.86 1.18 5.19
C PHE A 114 -7.10 1.38 6.68
N TYR A 115 -6.13 0.99 7.48
CA TYR A 115 -6.05 1.28 8.91
C TYR A 115 -4.95 2.30 9.12
N VAL A 116 -5.30 3.48 9.57
CA VAL A 116 -4.42 4.64 9.67
C VAL A 116 -4.36 5.10 11.10
N SER A 117 -3.17 5.37 11.62
CA SER A 117 -2.98 6.04 12.90
C SER A 117 -2.85 7.55 12.71
N LEU A 118 -3.33 8.31 13.68
CA LEU A 118 -3.10 9.75 13.72
C LEU A 118 -1.63 10.11 13.98
N ASP A 119 -0.86 9.15 14.52
CA ASP A 119 0.59 9.26 14.71
C ASP A 119 1.40 8.95 13.45
N ASP A 120 0.75 8.51 12.35
CA ASP A 120 1.45 8.27 11.09
C ASP A 120 2.05 9.59 10.57
N ASP A 121 3.24 9.50 9.97
CA ASP A 121 4.02 10.67 9.52
C ASP A 121 3.23 11.65 8.65
N LEU A 122 2.37 11.14 7.78
CA LEU A 122 1.49 11.96 6.95
C LEU A 122 0.57 12.84 7.80
N MET A 123 -0.02 12.26 8.82
CA MET A 123 -0.99 12.94 9.69
C MET A 123 -0.29 13.94 10.60
N ARG A 124 0.84 13.55 11.18
CA ARG A 124 1.63 14.39 12.07
C ARG A 124 2.16 15.65 11.37
N ARG A 125 2.60 15.54 10.11
CA ARG A 125 3.18 16.66 9.36
C ARG A 125 2.14 17.58 8.71
N PHE A 126 1.04 17.03 8.23
CA PHE A 126 0.12 17.74 7.33
C PHE A 126 -1.36 17.73 7.75
N GLY A 127 -1.72 16.91 8.74
CA GLY A 127 -3.10 16.71 9.22
C GLY A 127 -3.39 17.27 10.61
N GLY A 128 -2.35 17.63 11.38
CA GLY A 128 -2.38 17.76 12.83
C GLY A 128 -3.52 18.59 13.44
N ASP A 129 -3.67 19.84 13.05
CA ASP A 129 -4.55 20.76 13.78
C ASP A 129 -6.05 20.43 13.66
N LYS A 130 -6.47 19.99 12.47
CA LYS A 130 -7.90 19.68 12.23
C LYS A 130 -8.33 18.36 12.86
N ILE A 131 -7.42 17.38 12.92
CA ILE A 131 -7.72 16.07 13.48
C ILE A 131 -7.70 16.13 15.00
N GLN A 132 -6.74 16.86 15.58
CA GLN A 132 -6.72 17.10 17.03
C GLN A 132 -8.00 17.79 17.48
N ALA A 133 -8.50 18.76 16.71
CA ALA A 133 -9.78 19.42 16.98
C ALA A 133 -10.97 18.44 16.89
N ILE A 134 -10.97 17.52 15.92
CA ILE A 134 -12.02 16.49 15.78
C ILE A 134 -11.97 15.50 16.95
N MET A 135 -10.80 15.05 17.37
CA MET A 135 -10.64 14.14 18.52
C MET A 135 -11.11 14.78 19.83
N ASN A 136 -10.67 16.01 20.09
CA ASN A 136 -11.08 16.77 21.27
C ASN A 136 -12.61 17.02 21.29
N TRP A 137 -13.19 17.27 20.12
CA TRP A 137 -14.65 17.47 20.00
C TRP A 137 -15.43 16.17 20.19
N ALA A 138 -14.91 15.04 19.69
CA ALA A 138 -15.59 13.75 19.73
C ALA A 138 -15.48 13.04 21.10
N GLY A 139 -14.61 13.50 22.00
CA GLY A 139 -14.44 12.91 23.34
C GLY A 139 -14.05 11.42 23.31
N LEU A 140 -13.37 10.99 22.27
CA LEU A 140 -13.08 9.58 22.04
C LEU A 140 -11.82 9.16 22.78
N GLU A 141 -11.84 7.93 23.30
CA GLU A 141 -10.64 7.28 23.83
C GLU A 141 -9.59 7.11 22.71
N GLU A 142 -8.31 7.23 23.06
CA GLU A 142 -7.18 7.22 22.10
C GLU A 142 -7.14 5.98 21.20
N ASP A 143 -7.68 4.85 21.67
CA ASP A 143 -7.67 3.57 20.95
C ASP A 143 -9.00 3.23 20.22
N ALA A 144 -9.99 4.12 20.22
CA ALA A 144 -11.27 3.86 19.60
C ALA A 144 -11.18 3.94 18.06
N PRO A 145 -11.59 2.91 17.30
CA PRO A 145 -11.58 2.96 15.84
C PRO A 145 -12.61 3.96 15.32
N LEU A 146 -12.13 4.95 14.59
CA LEU A 146 -12.93 6.00 13.99
C LEU A 146 -13.24 5.70 12.52
N GLU A 147 -14.48 5.34 12.22
CA GLU A 147 -14.99 5.29 10.85
C GLU A 147 -15.82 6.53 10.56
N ASN A 148 -15.19 7.61 10.13
CA ASN A 148 -15.89 8.86 9.81
C ASN A 148 -15.43 9.43 8.46
N LYS A 149 -16.40 9.84 7.64
CA LYS A 149 -16.13 10.48 6.34
C LYS A 149 -15.32 11.78 6.47
N MET A 150 -15.45 12.51 7.58
CA MET A 150 -14.66 13.72 7.83
C MET A 150 -13.18 13.39 8.03
N VAL A 151 -12.86 12.32 8.77
CA VAL A 151 -11.49 11.85 8.96
C VAL A 151 -10.89 11.44 7.62
N SER A 152 -11.60 10.65 6.81
CA SER A 152 -11.16 10.26 5.46
C SER A 152 -10.87 11.48 4.58
N ARG A 153 -11.73 12.48 4.55
CA ARG A 153 -11.51 13.73 3.80
C ARG A 153 -10.32 14.54 4.33
N SER A 154 -10.09 14.53 5.65
CA SER A 154 -8.94 15.21 6.25
C SER A 154 -7.61 14.55 5.82
N ILE A 155 -7.58 13.22 5.79
CA ILE A 155 -6.42 12.43 5.30
C ILE A 155 -6.16 12.75 3.82
N GLU A 156 -7.20 12.74 2.98
CA GLU A 156 -7.08 13.09 1.56
C GLU A 156 -6.59 14.53 1.37
N GLY A 157 -7.08 15.47 2.19
CA GLY A 157 -6.61 16.84 2.20
C GLY A 157 -5.14 16.98 2.60
N ALA A 158 -4.67 16.18 3.55
CA ALA A 158 -3.25 16.10 3.92
C ALA A 158 -2.41 15.60 2.76
N GLN A 159 -2.84 14.54 2.06
CA GLN A 159 -2.14 14.03 0.88
C GLN A 159 -2.02 15.08 -0.24
N VAL A 160 -3.08 15.84 -0.52
CA VAL A 160 -3.04 16.92 -1.51
C VAL A 160 -1.99 17.97 -1.15
N LYS A 161 -1.89 18.36 0.12
CA LYS A 161 -0.88 19.33 0.58
C LYS A 161 0.55 18.80 0.40
N VAL A 162 0.78 17.54 0.73
CA VAL A 162 2.09 16.88 0.54
C VAL A 162 2.45 16.81 -0.94
N GLU A 163 1.50 16.40 -1.78
CA GLU A 163 1.72 16.32 -3.23
C GLU A 163 2.08 17.70 -3.80
N ALA A 164 1.40 18.78 -3.36
CA ALA A 164 1.72 20.14 -3.76
C ALA A 164 3.11 20.56 -3.28
N PHE A 165 3.45 20.32 -2.01
CA PHE A 165 4.79 20.61 -1.48
C PHE A 165 5.90 19.90 -2.27
N HIS A 166 5.73 18.61 -2.56
CA HIS A 166 6.70 17.88 -3.37
C HIS A 166 6.75 18.35 -4.83
N PHE A 167 5.62 18.81 -5.37
CA PHE A 167 5.61 19.41 -6.71
C PHE A 167 6.42 20.70 -6.74
N ASP A 168 6.20 21.61 -5.80
CA ASP A 168 6.93 22.88 -5.71
C ASP A 168 8.43 22.64 -5.50
N THR A 169 8.80 21.69 -4.62
CA THR A 169 10.20 21.32 -4.42
C THR A 169 10.86 20.83 -5.71
N ARG A 170 10.18 19.95 -6.46
CA ARG A 170 10.71 19.46 -7.76
C ARG A 170 10.82 20.58 -8.80
N LYS A 171 9.82 21.49 -8.82
CA LYS A 171 9.86 22.65 -9.71
C LYS A 171 11.08 23.52 -9.47
N HIS A 172 11.35 23.87 -8.22
CA HIS A 172 12.53 24.63 -7.86
C HIS A 172 13.85 23.92 -8.22
N LEU A 173 13.91 22.58 -8.03
CA LEU A 173 15.09 21.81 -8.44
C LEU A 173 15.33 21.90 -9.95
N VAL A 174 14.28 21.82 -10.77
CA VAL A 174 14.40 21.97 -12.23
C VAL A 174 14.85 23.39 -12.59
N GLU A 175 14.30 24.43 -11.95
CA GLU A 175 14.70 25.82 -12.17
C GLU A 175 16.21 26.04 -11.87
N TYR A 176 16.72 25.43 -10.81
CA TYR A 176 18.17 25.45 -10.52
C TYR A 176 19.01 24.68 -11.54
N ASP A 177 18.53 23.53 -11.98
CA ASP A 177 19.23 22.68 -12.95
C ASP A 177 19.31 23.36 -14.32
N ASP A 178 18.29 24.10 -14.74
CA ASP A 178 18.28 24.90 -15.97
C ASP A 178 19.33 26.00 -15.94
N VAL A 179 19.53 26.68 -14.81
CA VAL A 179 20.59 27.70 -14.64
C VAL A 179 21.98 27.06 -14.76
N ILE A 180 22.18 25.91 -14.11
CA ILE A 180 23.46 25.18 -14.19
C ILE A 180 23.72 24.68 -15.60
N ASN A 181 22.71 24.16 -16.30
CA ASN A 181 22.83 23.75 -17.70
C ASN A 181 23.17 24.89 -18.63
N THR A 182 22.58 26.06 -18.43
CA THR A 182 22.91 27.27 -19.18
C THR A 182 24.40 27.66 -18.98
N HIS A 183 24.87 27.67 -17.71
CA HIS A 183 26.28 27.93 -17.41
C HIS A 183 27.19 26.89 -18.06
N ARG A 184 26.81 25.60 -17.99
CA ARG A 184 27.58 24.52 -18.60
C ARG A 184 27.67 24.69 -20.12
N THR A 185 26.57 25.01 -20.78
CA THR A 185 26.53 25.24 -22.23
C THR A 185 27.40 26.42 -22.64
N VAL A 186 27.39 27.52 -21.87
CA VAL A 186 28.24 28.70 -22.14
C VAL A 186 29.72 28.38 -21.93
N ILE A 187 30.09 27.63 -20.90
CA ILE A 187 31.49 27.34 -20.55
C ILE A 187 32.12 26.27 -21.47
N TYR A 188 31.32 25.26 -21.83
CA TYR A 188 31.80 24.12 -22.63
C TYR A 188 31.39 24.17 -24.12
N GLY A 189 30.61 25.16 -24.53
CA GLY A 189 30.19 25.38 -25.91
C GLY A 189 31.10 26.30 -26.72
N GLU A 190 32.21 26.78 -26.10
CA GLU A 190 33.33 27.44 -26.76
C GLU A 190 34.38 26.38 -27.11
#